data_947765628b5157ded4cc0f14f43cf277
#
_entry.id   947765628b5157ded4cc0f14f43cf277
#
_cell.length_a   1.000
_cell.length_b   1.000
_cell.length_c   1.000
_cell.angle_alpha   90.00
_cell.angle_beta   90.00
_cell.angle_gamma   90.00
#
_symmetry.space_group_name_H-M   'P 1'
#
loop_
_entity.id
_entity.type
_entity.pdbx_description
1 polymer ?
#
loop_
_entity_poly.entity_id
_entity_poly.type
_entity_poly.pdbx_seq_one_letter_code
_entity_poly.pdbx_strand_id
1 'polypeptide(L)'
;KYRLYPNREQEVLIQKTFGCCRFVYNHTLAYRKELYETKKISINRIDCNNWKNKTLKVNYEWLKEVDKFALDNAIINMDSAYQKFFKEHAGYPKFKSKRDNKKSYKTNYTNGNIEVSFEKNKIKLPKLKWIKAKVHREFVGKIKSATISQVSSGKYFVSILVETEHIPLEHTNNSIGIDLGVK
;
A
#
# COMPACT_ATOMS: atom_id res chain seq x y z
N LYS A 1 -6.11 -6.66 -10.70
CA LYS A 1 -6.77 -5.52 -10.03
C LYS A 1 -8.28 -5.71 -10.13
N TYR A 2 -9.00 -5.65 -9.01
CA TYR A 2 -10.44 -5.86 -8.93
C TYR A 2 -11.12 -4.62 -8.38
N ARG A 3 -12.37 -4.38 -8.80
CA ARG A 3 -13.21 -3.34 -8.22
C ARG A 3 -13.84 -3.85 -6.93
N LEU A 4 -13.79 -3.04 -5.86
CA LEU A 4 -14.43 -3.29 -4.58
C LEU A 4 -15.75 -2.52 -4.48
N TYR A 5 -16.71 -3.13 -3.77
CA TYR A 5 -18.00 -2.54 -3.41
C TYR A 5 -18.16 -2.62 -1.88
N PRO A 6 -17.42 -1.78 -1.13
CA PRO A 6 -17.52 -1.78 0.31
C PRO A 6 -18.90 -1.28 0.76
N ASN A 7 -19.39 -1.78 1.90
CA ASN A 7 -20.52 -1.19 2.59
C ASN A 7 -20.07 0.07 3.34
N ARG A 8 -21.03 0.80 3.96
CA ARG A 8 -20.75 2.07 4.64
C ARG A 8 -19.69 1.95 5.76
N GLU A 9 -19.74 0.89 6.55
CA GLU A 9 -18.76 0.67 7.64
C GLU A 9 -17.35 0.41 7.07
N GLN A 10 -17.29 -0.41 6.03
CA GLN A 10 -16.03 -0.70 5.33
C GLN A 10 -15.46 0.54 4.64
N GLU A 11 -16.30 1.38 4.05
CA GLU A 11 -15.87 2.66 3.49
C GLU A 11 -15.26 3.58 4.55
N VAL A 12 -15.92 3.73 5.68
CA VAL A 12 -15.42 4.52 6.81
C VAL A 12 -14.07 4.00 7.26
N LEU A 13 -13.91 2.68 7.39
CA LEU A 13 -12.65 2.08 7.83
C LEU A 13 -11.54 2.24 6.78
N ILE A 14 -11.85 2.14 5.49
CA ILE A 14 -10.90 2.41 4.40
C ILE A 14 -10.43 3.88 4.46
N GLN A 15 -11.36 4.84 4.62
CA GLN A 15 -11.02 6.26 4.73
C GLN A 15 -10.18 6.56 5.98
N LYS A 16 -10.53 5.96 7.12
CA LYS A 16 -9.70 6.02 8.34
C LYS A 16 -8.29 5.50 8.06
N THR A 17 -8.17 4.35 7.38
CA THR A 17 -6.86 3.75 7.06
C THR A 17 -6.02 4.67 6.17
N PHE A 18 -6.61 5.32 5.14
CA PHE A 18 -5.91 6.33 4.35
C PHE A 18 -5.41 7.50 5.21
N GLY A 19 -6.26 7.98 6.12
CA GLY A 19 -5.91 9.04 7.07
C GLY A 19 -4.76 8.64 8.00
N CYS A 20 -4.83 7.45 8.60
CA CYS A 20 -3.81 6.91 9.49
C CYS A 20 -2.47 6.71 8.78
N CYS A 21 -2.46 6.18 7.56
CA CYS A 21 -1.24 6.01 6.76
C CYS A 21 -0.59 7.35 6.44
N ARG A 22 -1.37 8.37 6.08
CA ARG A 22 -0.87 9.72 5.85
C ARG A 22 -0.31 10.33 7.13
N PHE A 23 -1.01 10.19 8.24
CA PHE A 23 -0.60 10.67 9.56
C PHE A 23 0.76 10.06 9.96
N VAL A 24 0.87 8.73 9.91
CA VAL A 24 2.11 8.01 10.26
C VAL A 24 3.25 8.43 9.33
N TYR A 25 3.03 8.50 8.02
CA TYR A 25 4.02 8.96 7.06
C TYR A 25 4.54 10.35 7.43
N ASN A 26 3.63 11.30 7.64
CA ASN A 26 3.99 12.70 7.90
C ASN A 26 4.70 12.89 9.25
N HIS A 27 4.21 12.24 10.30
CA HIS A 27 4.84 12.34 11.63
C HIS A 27 6.22 11.69 11.65
N THR A 28 6.39 10.56 10.99
CA THR A 28 7.69 9.90 10.90
C THR A 28 8.67 10.71 10.04
N LEU A 29 8.20 11.33 8.97
CA LEU A 29 9.01 12.25 8.16
C LEU A 29 9.46 13.46 8.99
N ALA A 30 8.55 14.08 9.74
CA ALA A 30 8.86 15.22 10.61
C ALA A 30 9.88 14.83 11.69
N TYR A 31 9.66 13.70 12.37
CA TYR A 31 10.55 13.19 13.41
C TYR A 31 11.97 12.92 12.89
N ARG A 32 12.08 12.27 11.73
CA ARG A 32 13.38 11.99 11.09
C ARG A 32 14.10 13.29 10.71
N LYS A 33 13.37 14.27 10.19
CA LYS A 33 13.89 15.59 9.83
C LYS A 33 14.38 16.34 11.07
N GLU A 34 13.58 16.43 12.12
CA GLU A 34 13.90 17.09 13.39
C GLU A 34 15.17 16.52 14.04
N LEU A 35 15.27 15.18 14.14
CA LEU A 35 16.45 14.52 14.70
C LEU A 35 17.73 14.87 13.92
N TYR A 36 17.65 14.95 12.62
CA TYR A 36 18.80 15.30 11.80
C TYR A 36 19.17 16.78 11.92
N GLU A 37 18.18 17.69 11.91
CA GLU A 37 18.42 19.12 11.99
C GLU A 37 18.97 19.53 13.35
N THR A 38 18.42 18.98 14.45
CA THR A 38 18.77 19.38 15.82
C THR A 38 19.97 18.63 16.39
N LYS A 39 20.09 17.33 16.08
CA LYS A 39 21.08 16.44 16.72
C LYS A 39 22.05 15.79 15.73
N LYS A 40 21.88 16.02 14.44
CA LYS A 40 22.65 15.32 13.37
C LYS A 40 22.53 13.80 13.43
N ILE A 41 21.47 13.28 14.03
CA ILE A 41 21.21 11.84 14.13
C ILE A 41 20.40 11.38 12.92
N SER A 42 20.95 10.42 12.18
CA SER A 42 20.23 9.72 11.11
C SER A 42 19.65 8.43 11.65
N ILE A 43 18.33 8.26 11.50
CA ILE A 43 17.61 7.05 11.91
C ILE A 43 17.16 6.25 10.68
N ASN A 44 17.17 4.94 10.81
CA ASN A 44 16.76 4.01 9.77
C ASN A 44 15.25 3.67 9.87
N ARG A 45 14.79 2.83 8.93
CA ARG A 45 13.40 2.36 8.88
C ARG A 45 12.96 1.62 10.14
N ILE A 46 13.86 0.82 10.75
CA ILE A 46 13.55 0.04 11.96
C ILE A 46 13.33 0.98 13.13
N ASP A 47 14.18 2.00 13.28
CA ASP A 47 14.05 3.02 14.33
C ASP A 47 12.73 3.79 14.18
N CYS A 48 12.39 4.17 12.96
CA CYS A 48 11.11 4.81 12.64
C CYS A 48 9.92 3.93 13.04
N ASN A 49 9.99 2.63 12.77
CA ASN A 49 8.93 1.68 13.11
C ASN A 49 8.83 1.48 14.63
N ASN A 50 9.94 1.41 15.34
CA ASN A 50 10.00 1.34 16.79
C ASN A 50 9.40 2.60 17.42
N TRP A 51 9.77 3.78 16.94
CA TRP A 51 9.21 5.05 17.39
C TRP A 51 7.70 5.12 17.15
N LYS A 52 7.21 4.72 15.96
CA LYS A 52 5.76 4.61 15.70
C LYS A 52 5.05 3.75 16.74
N ASN A 53 5.62 2.57 17.07
CA ASN A 53 4.99 1.65 18.00
C ASN A 53 5.04 2.14 19.44
N LYS A 54 6.17 2.71 19.87
CA LYS A 54 6.42 3.14 21.26
C LYS A 54 5.87 4.53 21.57
N THR A 55 5.71 5.38 20.57
CA THR A 55 5.30 6.78 20.76
C THR A 55 3.98 7.08 20.06
N LEU A 56 3.91 6.94 18.73
CA LEU A 56 2.68 7.35 18.01
C LEU A 56 1.46 6.51 18.42
N LYS A 57 1.60 5.18 18.50
CA LYS A 57 0.47 4.31 18.88
C LYS A 57 0.07 4.42 20.35
N VAL A 58 0.96 4.93 21.20
CA VAL A 58 0.65 5.20 22.61
C VAL A 58 -0.11 6.52 22.72
N ASN A 59 0.36 7.57 22.06
CA ASN A 59 -0.25 8.89 22.11
C ASN A 59 -1.54 9.01 21.28
N TYR A 60 -1.69 8.15 20.26
CA TYR A 60 -2.81 8.17 19.31
C TYR A 60 -3.41 6.77 19.18
N GLU A 61 -4.24 6.39 20.15
CA GLU A 61 -4.83 5.04 20.26
C GLU A 61 -5.66 4.63 19.04
N TRP A 62 -6.29 5.59 18.35
CA TRP A 62 -7.05 5.35 17.13
C TRP A 62 -6.23 4.73 15.99
N LEU A 63 -4.89 4.79 16.04
CA LEU A 63 -4.01 4.06 15.12
C LEU A 63 -4.09 2.54 15.27
N LYS A 64 -4.62 2.03 16.39
CA LYS A 64 -4.82 0.60 16.63
C LYS A 64 -6.09 0.05 15.95
N GLU A 65 -7.01 0.93 15.55
CA GLU A 65 -8.26 0.54 14.88
C GLU A 65 -8.02 0.01 13.47
N VAL A 66 -6.99 0.48 12.79
CA VAL A 66 -6.68 0.14 11.41
C VAL A 66 -5.65 -1.00 11.30
N ASP A 67 -5.44 -1.49 10.07
CA ASP A 67 -4.48 -2.54 9.80
C ASP A 67 -3.04 -2.10 10.10
N LYS A 68 -2.35 -2.88 10.93
CA LYS A 68 -0.95 -2.62 11.31
C LYS A 68 0.00 -2.58 10.12
N PHE A 69 -0.19 -3.47 9.15
CA PHE A 69 0.65 -3.54 7.95
C PHE A 69 0.47 -2.33 7.04
N ALA A 70 -0.70 -1.71 7.04
CA ALA A 70 -0.92 -0.46 6.32
C ALA A 70 -0.03 0.66 6.90
N LEU A 71 0.07 0.73 8.22
CA LEU A 71 0.93 1.71 8.91
C LEU A 71 2.42 1.42 8.70
N ASP A 72 2.82 0.14 8.73
CA ASP A 72 4.21 -0.27 8.47
C ASP A 72 4.63 0.06 7.03
N ASN A 73 3.74 -0.18 6.06
CA ASN A 73 3.97 0.19 4.66
C ASN A 73 4.01 1.72 4.45
N ALA A 74 3.34 2.51 5.27
CA ALA A 74 3.47 3.97 5.22
C ALA A 74 4.89 4.41 5.55
N ILE A 75 5.55 3.77 6.54
CA ILE A 75 6.96 4.02 6.88
C ILE A 75 7.89 3.53 5.76
N ILE A 76 7.62 2.34 5.20
CA ILE A 76 8.40 1.82 4.06
C ILE A 76 8.35 2.80 2.88
N ASN A 77 7.18 3.36 2.58
CA ASN A 77 7.02 4.34 1.51
C ASN A 77 7.79 5.65 1.80
N MET A 78 7.83 6.09 3.05
CA MET A 78 8.61 7.26 3.47
C MET A 78 10.12 6.98 3.32
N ASP A 79 10.58 5.83 3.79
CA ASP A 79 11.98 5.42 3.66
C ASP A 79 12.40 5.25 2.20
N SER A 80 11.55 4.67 1.36
CA SER A 80 11.79 4.57 -0.09
C SER A 80 11.92 5.96 -0.76
N ALA A 81 11.15 6.96 -0.29
CA ALA A 81 11.28 8.32 -0.79
C ALA A 81 12.64 8.95 -0.41
N TYR A 82 13.16 8.66 0.79
CA TYR A 82 14.52 9.05 1.18
C TYR A 82 15.59 8.34 0.36
N GLN A 83 15.43 7.03 0.12
CA GLN A 83 16.39 6.29 -0.71
C GLN A 83 16.46 6.85 -2.13
N LYS A 84 15.32 7.22 -2.72
CA LYS A 84 15.29 7.88 -4.04
C LYS A 84 15.97 9.25 -4.01
N PHE A 85 15.76 10.02 -2.96
CA PHE A 85 16.46 11.30 -2.80
C PHE A 85 17.98 11.13 -2.79
N PHE A 86 18.50 10.17 -2.00
CA PHE A 86 19.95 9.98 -1.87
C PHE A 86 20.60 9.27 -3.08
N LYS A 87 19.89 8.31 -3.71
CA LYS A 87 20.47 7.45 -4.74
C LYS A 87 20.12 7.87 -6.16
N GLU A 88 18.92 8.41 -6.37
CA GLU A 88 18.36 8.69 -7.69
C GLU A 88 18.22 10.20 -7.94
N HIS A 89 18.79 11.05 -7.09
CA HIS A 89 18.69 12.52 -7.17
C HIS A 89 17.26 13.05 -7.27
N ALA A 90 16.28 12.27 -6.74
CA ALA A 90 14.90 12.73 -6.65
C ALA A 90 14.76 13.89 -5.66
N GLY A 91 13.66 14.63 -5.73
CA GLY A 91 13.39 15.70 -4.77
C GLY A 91 13.24 15.17 -3.33
N TYR A 92 13.53 16.03 -2.34
CA TYR A 92 13.37 15.69 -0.93
C TYR A 92 11.94 15.21 -0.62
N PRO A 93 11.77 14.20 0.26
CA PRO A 93 10.44 13.68 0.63
C PRO A 93 9.50 14.79 1.13
N LYS A 94 8.31 14.88 0.51
CA LYS A 94 7.31 15.89 0.85
C LYS A 94 6.21 15.30 1.76
N PHE A 95 5.62 16.13 2.61
CA PHE A 95 4.44 15.77 3.37
C PHE A 95 3.25 15.45 2.45
N LYS A 96 2.50 14.43 2.80
CA LYS A 96 1.29 14.04 2.07
C LYS A 96 0.10 14.90 2.48
N SER A 97 -0.65 15.39 1.50
CA SER A 97 -1.84 16.19 1.70
C SER A 97 -3.13 15.33 1.74
N LYS A 98 -4.15 15.82 2.45
CA LYS A 98 -5.51 15.26 2.37
C LYS A 98 -6.14 15.49 0.99
N ARG A 99 -5.69 16.53 0.30
CA ARG A 99 -6.20 16.92 -1.04
C ARG A 99 -5.64 16.05 -2.16
N ASP A 100 -4.62 15.22 -1.89
CA ASP A 100 -4.08 14.31 -2.90
C ASP A 100 -5.15 13.34 -3.40
N ASN A 101 -5.36 13.34 -4.71
CA ASN A 101 -6.36 12.49 -5.36
C ASN A 101 -5.99 11.01 -5.37
N LYS A 102 -4.72 10.69 -5.14
CA LYS A 102 -4.21 9.31 -5.09
C LYS A 102 -4.25 8.77 -3.66
N LYS A 103 -5.38 8.18 -3.28
CA LYS A 103 -5.53 7.55 -1.97
C LYS A 103 -5.28 6.05 -2.10
N SER A 104 -4.26 5.55 -1.42
CA SER A 104 -3.98 4.12 -1.39
C SER A 104 -3.22 3.72 -0.11
N TYR A 105 -3.38 2.46 0.29
CA TYR A 105 -2.52 1.80 1.27
C TYR A 105 -2.27 0.36 0.86
N LYS A 106 -1.13 -0.18 1.27
CA LYS A 106 -0.72 -1.56 1.03
C LYS A 106 -0.80 -2.35 2.33
N THR A 107 -1.28 -3.58 2.26
CA THR A 107 -1.25 -4.56 3.35
C THR A 107 -0.53 -5.82 2.91
N ASN A 108 0.15 -6.49 3.83
CA ASN A 108 0.91 -7.69 3.54
C ASN A 108 0.11 -8.95 3.90
N TYR A 109 0.30 -10.02 3.13
CA TYR A 109 -0.26 -11.32 3.43
C TYR A 109 0.44 -11.93 4.64
N THR A 110 -0.34 -12.45 5.57
CA THR A 110 0.11 -13.30 6.68
C THR A 110 -1.06 -14.13 7.21
N ASN A 111 -0.84 -15.41 7.42
CA ASN A 111 -1.79 -16.32 8.07
C ASN A 111 -3.25 -16.21 7.55
N GLY A 112 -3.47 -16.18 6.24
CA GLY A 112 -4.82 -16.16 5.67
C GLY A 112 -5.59 -14.84 5.88
N ASN A 113 -4.91 -13.72 6.14
CA ASN A 113 -5.56 -12.42 6.32
C ASN A 113 -6.04 -11.77 5.01
N ILE A 114 -5.58 -12.27 3.86
CA ILE A 114 -6.03 -11.89 2.52
C ILE A 114 -6.47 -13.15 1.78
N GLU A 115 -7.72 -13.20 1.37
CA GLU A 115 -8.29 -14.32 0.62
C GLU A 115 -9.16 -13.80 -0.53
N VAL A 116 -9.25 -14.57 -1.61
CA VAL A 116 -10.12 -14.27 -2.75
C VAL A 116 -11.06 -15.46 -2.96
N SER A 117 -12.36 -15.21 -2.93
CA SER A 117 -13.38 -16.17 -3.31
C SER A 117 -13.88 -15.81 -4.71
N PHE A 118 -13.46 -16.58 -5.70
CA PHE A 118 -13.86 -16.41 -7.11
C PHE A 118 -15.35 -16.70 -7.27
N GLU A 119 -15.85 -17.77 -6.67
CA GLU A 119 -17.26 -18.18 -6.72
C GLU A 119 -18.20 -17.13 -6.12
N LYS A 120 -17.85 -16.59 -4.94
CA LYS A 120 -18.69 -15.65 -4.19
C LYS A 120 -18.49 -14.21 -4.59
N ASN A 121 -17.55 -13.92 -5.50
CA ASN A 121 -17.17 -12.56 -5.87
C ASN A 121 -16.86 -11.66 -4.65
N LYS A 122 -16.06 -12.19 -3.72
CA LYS A 122 -15.66 -11.50 -2.48
C LYS A 122 -14.17 -11.58 -2.24
N ILE A 123 -13.63 -10.57 -1.60
CA ILE A 123 -12.23 -10.51 -1.19
C ILE A 123 -12.18 -10.20 0.29
N LYS A 124 -11.47 -11.03 1.06
CA LYS A 124 -11.18 -10.81 2.47
C LYS A 124 -9.94 -9.95 2.62
N LEU A 125 -10.03 -8.91 3.44
CA LEU A 125 -8.93 -7.99 3.73
C LEU A 125 -8.82 -7.76 5.25
N PRO A 126 -7.61 -7.48 5.76
CA PRO A 126 -7.39 -7.21 7.18
C PRO A 126 -8.32 -6.12 7.70
N LYS A 127 -8.94 -6.34 8.87
CA LYS A 127 -9.92 -5.44 9.52
C LYS A 127 -11.23 -5.25 8.74
N LEU A 128 -11.23 -5.35 7.42
CA LEU A 128 -12.40 -5.12 6.56
C LEU A 128 -13.27 -6.37 6.37
N LYS A 129 -12.74 -7.57 6.75
CA LYS A 129 -13.43 -8.85 6.52
C LYS A 129 -13.72 -9.07 5.03
N TRP A 130 -14.84 -9.73 4.70
CA TRP A 130 -15.25 -10.01 3.32
C TRP A 130 -15.93 -8.80 2.68
N ILE A 131 -15.38 -8.32 1.56
CA ILE A 131 -15.92 -7.21 0.75
C ILE A 131 -16.40 -7.78 -0.57
N LYS A 132 -17.56 -7.33 -1.05
CA LYS A 132 -18.05 -7.63 -2.40
C LYS A 132 -17.08 -7.02 -3.43
N ALA A 133 -16.70 -7.82 -4.42
CA ALA A 133 -15.76 -7.41 -5.46
C ALA A 133 -16.23 -7.91 -6.83
N LYS A 134 -15.79 -7.25 -7.92
CA LYS A 134 -15.93 -7.79 -9.27
C LYS A 134 -14.67 -8.58 -9.59
N VAL A 135 -14.72 -9.90 -9.34
CA VAL A 135 -13.60 -10.81 -9.58
C VAL A 135 -13.75 -11.41 -10.97
N HIS A 136 -13.22 -10.71 -11.97
CA HIS A 136 -13.38 -11.00 -13.40
C HIS A 136 -12.21 -11.83 -13.99
N ARG A 137 -11.19 -12.12 -13.19
CA ARG A 137 -10.01 -12.87 -13.63
C ARG A 137 -9.50 -13.70 -12.46
N GLU A 138 -9.39 -14.98 -12.68
CA GLU A 138 -8.76 -15.88 -11.73
C GLU A 138 -7.23 -15.80 -11.82
N PHE A 139 -6.56 -16.22 -10.78
CA PHE A 139 -5.11 -16.36 -10.74
C PHE A 139 -4.73 -17.61 -9.94
N VAL A 140 -3.60 -18.17 -10.30
CA VAL A 140 -2.96 -19.25 -9.55
C VAL A 140 -1.66 -18.70 -8.96
N GLY A 141 -1.38 -19.04 -7.70
CA GLY A 141 -0.14 -18.64 -7.04
C GLY A 141 -0.36 -18.14 -5.61
N LYS A 142 0.74 -17.73 -4.98
CA LYS A 142 0.79 -17.33 -3.56
C LYS A 142 0.60 -15.84 -3.39
N ILE A 143 -0.46 -15.44 -2.71
CA ILE A 143 -0.70 -14.02 -2.40
C ILE A 143 0.44 -13.50 -1.51
N LYS A 144 1.02 -12.34 -1.86
CA LYS A 144 2.06 -11.64 -1.11
C LYS A 144 1.53 -10.37 -0.43
N SER A 145 0.70 -9.61 -1.13
CA SER A 145 0.16 -8.37 -0.60
C SER A 145 -1.07 -7.90 -1.38
N ALA A 146 -1.81 -6.98 -0.79
CA ALA A 146 -2.89 -6.27 -1.47
C ALA A 146 -2.71 -4.76 -1.31
N THR A 147 -3.01 -4.01 -2.36
CA THR A 147 -3.05 -2.54 -2.34
C THR A 147 -4.46 -2.08 -2.60
N ILE A 148 -5.05 -1.44 -1.60
CA ILE A 148 -6.38 -0.85 -1.67
C ILE A 148 -6.24 0.61 -2.12
N SER A 149 -7.03 1.03 -3.09
CA SER A 149 -6.99 2.38 -3.63
C SER A 149 -8.38 2.94 -3.88
N GLN A 150 -8.48 4.26 -3.79
CA GLN A 150 -9.65 5.03 -4.23
C GLN A 150 -9.23 5.98 -5.35
N VAL A 151 -10.00 6.00 -6.41
CA VAL A 151 -9.83 6.95 -7.51
C VAL A 151 -10.69 8.20 -7.30
N SER A 152 -10.45 9.28 -8.06
CA SER A 152 -11.15 10.55 -7.94
C SER A 152 -12.67 10.43 -8.10
N SER A 153 -13.15 9.45 -8.89
CA SER A 153 -14.59 9.14 -9.02
C SER A 153 -15.22 8.44 -7.81
N GLY A 154 -14.50 8.31 -6.69
CA GLY A 154 -14.98 7.65 -5.47
C GLY A 154 -14.92 6.12 -5.49
N LYS A 155 -14.59 5.50 -6.62
CA LYS A 155 -14.58 4.05 -6.78
C LYS A 155 -13.36 3.42 -6.09
N TYR A 156 -13.59 2.26 -5.44
CA TYR A 156 -12.55 1.51 -4.74
C TYR A 156 -12.04 0.34 -5.58
N PHE A 157 -10.75 0.09 -5.48
CA PHE A 157 -10.08 -1.02 -6.14
C PHE A 157 -9.09 -1.71 -5.20
N VAL A 158 -8.84 -2.99 -5.45
CA VAL A 158 -7.74 -3.74 -4.85
C VAL A 158 -6.86 -4.32 -5.94
N SER A 159 -5.55 -4.13 -5.80
CA SER A 159 -4.52 -4.81 -6.59
C SER A 159 -3.88 -5.86 -5.71
N ILE A 160 -3.94 -7.11 -6.10
CA ILE A 160 -3.33 -8.24 -5.38
C ILE A 160 -2.02 -8.59 -6.08
N LEU A 161 -0.95 -8.65 -5.31
CA LEU A 161 0.35 -9.15 -5.75
C LEU A 161 0.40 -10.65 -5.47
N VAL A 162 0.63 -11.42 -6.52
CA VAL A 162 0.71 -12.88 -6.47
C VAL A 162 2.08 -13.31 -7.00
N GLU A 163 2.69 -14.27 -6.33
CA GLU A 163 3.88 -14.97 -6.80
C GLU A 163 3.43 -16.22 -7.56
N THR A 164 3.81 -16.33 -8.80
CA THR A 164 3.53 -17.46 -9.69
C THR A 164 4.81 -18.01 -10.26
N GLU A 165 4.85 -19.29 -10.56
CA GLU A 165 5.94 -19.86 -11.33
C GLU A 165 5.83 -19.40 -12.79
N HIS A 166 6.94 -18.99 -13.36
CA HIS A 166 7.05 -18.66 -14.78
C HIS A 166 7.39 -19.94 -15.53
N ILE A 167 6.43 -20.43 -16.29
CA ILE A 167 6.67 -21.53 -17.26
C ILE A 167 7.03 -20.87 -18.57
N PRO A 168 8.29 -21.02 -19.07
CA PRO A 168 8.66 -20.48 -20.38
C PRO A 168 7.77 -21.09 -21.46
N LEU A 169 7.27 -20.26 -22.35
CA LEU A 169 6.57 -20.74 -23.53
C LEU A 169 7.56 -21.42 -24.48
N GLU A 170 7.12 -22.45 -25.18
CA GLU A 170 7.92 -23.07 -26.23
C GLU A 170 8.28 -22.04 -27.31
N HIS A 171 9.53 -22.11 -27.78
CA HIS A 171 9.97 -21.26 -28.88
C HIS A 171 9.17 -21.61 -30.14
N THR A 172 8.46 -20.64 -30.66
CA THR A 172 7.82 -20.75 -31.98
C THR A 172 8.69 -20.08 -33.03
N ASN A 173 8.72 -20.62 -34.24
CA ASN A 173 9.43 -19.98 -35.36
C ASN A 173 8.67 -18.81 -35.99
N ASN A 174 7.63 -18.32 -35.31
CA ASN A 174 6.80 -17.21 -35.76
C ASN A 174 7.50 -15.87 -35.49
N SER A 175 7.51 -15.01 -36.47
CA SER A 175 8.05 -13.65 -36.37
C SER A 175 6.87 -12.64 -36.33
N ILE A 176 6.97 -11.63 -35.49
CA ILE A 176 6.02 -10.53 -35.43
C ILE A 176 6.79 -9.24 -35.67
N GLY A 177 6.37 -8.48 -36.68
CA GLY A 177 6.86 -7.11 -36.90
C GLY A 177 6.05 -6.14 -36.05
N ILE A 178 6.74 -5.33 -35.24
CA ILE A 178 6.09 -4.25 -34.46
C ILE A 178 6.56 -2.93 -35.05
N ASP A 179 5.63 -2.13 -35.59
CA ASP A 179 5.89 -0.74 -35.95
C ASP A 179 5.56 0.16 -34.72
N LEU A 180 6.61 0.75 -34.18
CA LEU A 180 6.50 1.76 -33.12
C LEU A 180 6.42 3.14 -33.78
N GLY A 181 5.30 3.43 -34.47
CA GLY A 181 5.08 4.73 -35.07
C GLY A 181 5.46 5.87 -34.11
N VAL A 182 6.58 6.54 -34.39
CA VAL A 182 6.97 7.77 -33.67
C VAL A 182 6.18 8.92 -34.27
N LYS A 183 5.32 9.56 -33.44
CA LYS A 183 4.72 10.85 -33.74
C LYS A 183 5.59 11.98 -33.24
#